data_4666fa90210c2434a52d27f9305c520d
#
_entry.id   4666fa90210c2434a52d27f9305c520d
#
_cell.length_a   1.000
_cell.length_b   1.000
_cell.length_c   1.000
_cell.angle_alpha   90.00
_cell.angle_beta   90.00
_cell.angle_gamma   90.00
#
_symmetry.space_group_name_H-M   'P 1'
#
loop_
_entity.id
_entity.type
_entity.pdbx_description
1 polymer ?
#
loop_
_entity_poly.entity_id
_entity_poly.type
_entity_poly.pdbx_seq_one_letter_code
_entity_poly.pdbx_strand_id
1 'polypeptide(L)'
;MKFEFWNEVENTFLLNQTFSNYVKIGSINLFSVDVIRDGPTVRLHFDLVDSLPDRPLPHWGKPNIDYNRCRMGADCFGVSKFSMQGISTHMRMMLAISQNDKVYSLSLSSRDANIEIQCLNLTLISPSVYMDGDL
;
A
#
# COMPACT_ATOMS: atom_id res chain seq x y z
N MET A 1 -7.26 17.47 -0.87
CA MET A 1 -7.49 16.63 -2.07
C MET A 1 -7.41 15.17 -1.67
N LYS A 2 -8.40 14.38 -2.05
CA LYS A 2 -8.41 12.94 -1.77
C LYS A 2 -7.86 12.18 -2.97
N PHE A 3 -6.97 11.25 -2.72
CA PHE A 3 -6.42 10.39 -3.77
C PHE A 3 -7.37 9.23 -4.03
N GLU A 4 -7.61 8.95 -5.28
CA GLU A 4 -8.51 7.85 -5.69
C GLU A 4 -7.72 6.62 -6.13
N PHE A 5 -6.58 6.83 -6.81
CA PHE A 5 -5.79 5.75 -7.39
C PHE A 5 -4.34 5.81 -6.92
N TRP A 6 -3.74 4.63 -6.72
CA TRP A 6 -2.32 4.52 -6.41
C TRP A 6 -1.45 5.15 -7.50
N ASN A 7 -1.96 5.22 -8.73
CA ASN A 7 -1.26 5.82 -9.86
C ASN A 7 -1.04 7.33 -9.71
N GLU A 8 -1.68 7.95 -8.75
CA GLU A 8 -1.55 9.39 -8.49
C GLU A 8 -0.42 9.73 -7.51
N VAL A 9 0.17 8.75 -6.84
CA VAL A 9 1.31 9.00 -5.94
C VAL A 9 2.62 8.90 -6.72
N GLU A 10 3.75 9.13 -6.03
CA GLU A 10 5.07 9.08 -6.68
C GLU A 10 5.60 7.66 -6.79
N ASN A 11 6.50 7.45 -7.77
CA ASN A 11 7.18 6.18 -8.04
C ASN A 11 6.24 5.08 -8.53
N THR A 12 5.45 5.40 -9.55
CA THR A 12 4.43 4.49 -10.07
C THR A 12 4.81 3.85 -11.40
N PHE A 13 6.07 3.96 -11.84
CA PHE A 13 6.48 3.44 -13.13
C PHE A 13 6.14 1.95 -13.30
N LEU A 14 6.53 1.12 -12.34
CA LEU A 14 6.27 -0.31 -12.42
C LEU A 14 4.78 -0.63 -12.28
N LEU A 15 4.07 0.11 -11.42
CA LEU A 15 2.63 -0.04 -11.29
C LEU A 15 1.94 0.22 -12.63
N ASN A 16 2.29 1.31 -13.30
CA ASN A 16 1.69 1.68 -14.58
C ASN A 16 2.04 0.68 -15.68
N GLN A 17 3.20 0.05 -15.60
CA GLN A 17 3.65 -0.93 -16.56
C GLN A 17 2.94 -2.27 -16.44
N THR A 18 2.62 -2.67 -15.20
CA THR A 18 2.14 -4.03 -14.91
C THR A 18 0.64 -4.15 -14.73
N PHE A 19 -0.07 -3.03 -14.64
CA PHE A 19 -1.53 -3.00 -14.60
C PHE A 19 -2.08 -2.24 -15.79
N SER A 20 -3.04 -2.81 -16.49
CA SER A 20 -3.67 -2.14 -17.62
C SER A 20 -4.66 -1.05 -17.19
N ASN A 21 -5.21 -1.17 -15.98
CA ASN A 21 -6.14 -0.20 -15.41
C ASN A 21 -5.52 0.48 -14.20
N TYR A 22 -6.01 1.66 -13.86
CA TYR A 22 -5.62 2.34 -12.64
C TYR A 22 -6.01 1.50 -11.43
N VAL A 23 -5.14 1.50 -10.42
CA VAL A 23 -5.32 0.69 -9.22
C VAL A 23 -5.93 1.56 -8.13
N LYS A 24 -7.14 1.21 -7.73
CA LYS A 24 -7.89 2.00 -6.77
C LYS A 24 -7.32 1.84 -5.36
N ILE A 25 -7.24 2.96 -4.66
CA ILE A 25 -6.91 2.96 -3.23
C ILE A 25 -8.15 2.54 -2.46
N GLY A 26 -8.02 1.54 -1.60
CA GLY A 26 -9.17 1.03 -0.85
C GLY A 26 -8.77 -0.09 0.08
N SER A 27 -9.40 -1.23 -0.07
CA SER A 27 -9.12 -2.39 0.80
C SER A 27 -7.74 -2.97 0.54
N ILE A 28 -7.02 -3.21 1.62
CA ILE A 28 -5.70 -3.85 1.58
C ILE A 28 -5.61 -4.86 2.72
N ASN A 29 -4.69 -5.81 2.59
CA ASN A 29 -4.29 -6.68 3.69
C ASN A 29 -2.95 -6.19 4.19
N LEU A 30 -2.93 -5.60 5.37
CA LEU A 30 -1.70 -5.04 5.92
C LEU A 30 -0.76 -6.17 6.34
N PHE A 31 0.47 -6.09 5.86
CA PHE A 31 1.50 -7.08 6.18
C PHE A 31 2.46 -6.57 7.26
N SER A 32 2.97 -5.35 7.12
CA SER A 32 3.91 -4.81 8.10
C SER A 32 3.84 -3.30 8.20
N VAL A 33 4.23 -2.79 9.36
CA VAL A 33 4.40 -1.37 9.65
C VAL A 33 5.77 -1.21 10.28
N ASP A 34 6.66 -0.48 9.61
CA ASP A 34 7.99 -0.19 10.12
C ASP A 34 8.07 1.29 10.48
N VAL A 35 8.46 1.57 11.72
CA VAL A 35 8.59 2.94 12.20
C VAL A 35 10.06 3.21 12.49
N ILE A 36 10.63 4.17 11.77
CA ILE A 36 12.03 4.56 11.93
C ILE A 36 12.04 5.99 12.45
N ARG A 37 12.50 6.18 13.68
CA ARG A 37 12.50 7.48 14.32
C ARG A 37 13.49 8.45 13.68
N ASP A 38 14.65 7.96 13.32
CA ASP A 38 15.71 8.77 12.75
C ASP A 38 15.42 9.07 11.28
N GLY A 39 15.23 10.35 10.94
CA GLY A 39 14.70 10.75 9.65
C GLY A 39 13.24 10.27 9.52
N PRO A 40 12.29 10.77 10.34
CA PRO A 40 11.09 10.01 10.71
C PRO A 40 10.33 9.47 9.51
N THR A 41 10.31 8.15 9.44
CA THR A 41 9.73 7.41 8.31
C THR A 41 8.81 6.32 8.83
N VAL A 42 7.67 6.15 8.18
CA VAL A 42 6.79 4.99 8.40
C VAL A 42 6.64 4.28 7.07
N ARG A 43 6.94 2.99 7.06
CA ARG A 43 6.85 2.16 5.86
C ARG A 43 5.77 1.12 6.05
N LEU A 44 4.82 1.12 5.13
CA LEU A 44 3.74 0.15 5.09
C LEU A 44 3.97 -0.84 3.98
N HIS A 45 3.77 -2.14 4.27
CA HIS A 45 3.69 -3.16 3.24
C HIS A 45 2.32 -3.83 3.33
N PHE A 46 1.69 -4.04 2.19
CA PHE A 46 0.35 -4.62 2.14
C PHE A 46 0.14 -5.36 0.84
N ASP A 47 -0.84 -6.27 0.85
CA ASP A 47 -1.30 -6.94 -0.35
C ASP A 47 -2.56 -6.25 -0.84
N LEU A 48 -2.66 -6.07 -2.15
CA LEU A 48 -3.88 -5.57 -2.76
C LEU A 48 -4.98 -6.63 -2.63
N VAL A 49 -6.20 -6.15 -2.42
CA VAL A 49 -7.39 -6.99 -2.42
C VAL A 49 -8.06 -6.84 -3.78
N ASP A 50 -8.38 -7.95 -4.41
CA ASP A 50 -9.13 -8.01 -5.67
C ASP A 50 -8.39 -7.43 -6.89
N SER A 51 -7.08 -7.25 -6.81
CA SER A 51 -6.29 -6.73 -7.94
C SER A 51 -5.00 -7.50 -8.09
N LEU A 52 -4.73 -7.94 -9.32
CA LEU A 52 -3.46 -8.57 -9.68
C LEU A 52 -2.92 -7.90 -10.94
N PRO A 53 -1.59 -7.81 -11.08
CA PRO A 53 -1.01 -7.32 -12.33
C PRO A 53 -1.44 -8.20 -13.50
N ASP A 54 -2.00 -7.57 -14.53
CA ASP A 54 -2.44 -8.27 -15.73
C ASP A 54 -1.47 -8.14 -16.89
N ARG A 55 -0.39 -7.37 -16.70
CA ARG A 55 0.73 -7.24 -17.65
C ARG A 55 2.03 -7.57 -16.92
N PRO A 56 2.20 -8.84 -16.48
CA PRO A 56 3.33 -9.17 -15.60
C PRO A 56 4.66 -9.03 -16.32
N LEU A 57 5.71 -8.76 -15.52
CA LEU A 57 7.07 -8.87 -16.00
C LEU A 57 7.33 -10.33 -16.39
N PRO A 58 8.22 -10.58 -17.37
CA PRO A 58 8.43 -11.96 -17.86
C PRO A 58 8.76 -12.98 -16.76
N HIS A 59 9.56 -12.59 -15.77
CA HIS A 59 9.96 -13.51 -14.72
C HIS A 59 8.87 -13.72 -13.63
N TRP A 60 7.78 -12.96 -13.68
CA TRP A 60 6.67 -13.16 -12.75
C TRP A 60 5.79 -14.34 -13.15
N GLY A 61 5.71 -14.66 -14.43
CA GLY A 61 4.81 -15.69 -14.92
C GLY A 61 3.42 -15.16 -15.18
N LYS A 62 2.42 -16.00 -14.94
CA LYS A 62 1.03 -15.68 -15.28
C LYS A 62 0.16 -15.56 -14.02
N PRO A 63 -0.82 -14.62 -14.02
CA PRO A 63 -1.72 -14.47 -12.90
C PRO A 63 -2.55 -15.74 -12.66
N ASN A 64 -2.73 -16.08 -11.40
CA ASN A 64 -3.47 -17.24 -10.92
C ASN A 64 -2.86 -18.60 -11.28
N ILE A 65 -1.69 -18.60 -11.92
CA ILE A 65 -0.91 -19.80 -12.21
C ILE A 65 0.42 -19.73 -11.46
N ASP A 66 1.16 -18.65 -11.65
CA ASP A 66 2.47 -18.45 -11.04
C ASP A 66 2.43 -17.53 -9.84
N TYR A 67 1.39 -16.71 -9.73
CA TYR A 67 1.18 -15.84 -8.58
C TYR A 67 -0.31 -15.58 -8.39
N ASN A 68 -0.71 -15.32 -7.14
CA ASN A 68 -2.09 -14.96 -6.81
C ASN A 68 -2.17 -13.82 -5.79
N ARG A 69 -1.04 -13.21 -5.47
CA ARG A 69 -0.98 -12.05 -4.55
C ARG A 69 -0.07 -10.99 -5.13
N CYS A 70 -0.45 -9.75 -4.91
CA CYS A 70 0.37 -8.60 -5.28
C CYS A 70 0.67 -7.79 -4.03
N ARG A 71 1.94 -7.67 -3.69
CA ARG A 71 2.41 -6.89 -2.55
C ARG A 71 3.03 -5.59 -3.03
N MET A 72 2.62 -4.51 -2.40
CA MET A 72 3.24 -3.21 -2.62
C MET A 72 3.31 -2.50 -1.27
N GLY A 73 3.66 -1.25 -1.29
CA GLY A 73 3.75 -0.50 -0.05
C GLY A 73 3.75 0.99 -0.26
N ALA A 74 3.87 1.69 0.86
CA ALA A 74 3.94 3.14 0.89
C ALA A 74 5.04 3.55 1.86
N ASP A 75 5.96 4.38 1.38
CA ASP A 75 6.97 5.02 2.20
C ASP A 75 6.51 6.43 2.54
N CYS A 76 6.34 6.69 3.84
CA CYS A 76 5.95 7.99 4.35
C CYS A 76 7.18 8.63 4.97
N PHE A 77 7.63 9.74 4.38
CA PHE A 77 8.83 10.46 4.85
C PHE A 77 8.43 11.78 5.48
N GLY A 78 9.23 12.24 6.44
CA GLY A 78 8.93 13.46 7.16
C GLY A 78 7.65 13.31 7.97
N VAL A 79 7.54 12.20 8.69
CA VAL A 79 6.35 11.90 9.48
C VAL A 79 6.29 12.82 10.68
N SER A 80 5.18 13.53 10.82
CA SER A 80 4.91 14.41 11.96
C SER A 80 3.96 13.78 12.96
N LYS A 81 3.16 12.80 12.52
CA LYS A 81 2.21 12.14 13.40
C LYS A 81 2.05 10.69 12.97
N PHE A 82 2.08 9.80 13.92
CA PHE A 82 1.79 8.38 13.72
C PHE A 82 1.06 7.86 14.94
N SER A 83 -0.05 7.17 14.70
CA SER A 83 -0.75 6.45 15.76
C SER A 83 -1.23 5.12 15.22
N MET A 84 -1.21 4.11 16.08
CA MET A 84 -1.70 2.78 15.75
C MET A 84 -2.37 2.18 16.97
N GLN A 85 -3.59 1.69 16.78
CA GLN A 85 -4.35 1.01 17.81
C GLN A 85 -4.87 -0.30 17.23
N GLY A 86 -4.60 -1.38 17.96
CA GLY A 86 -5.06 -2.71 17.59
C GLY A 86 -4.12 -3.43 16.66
N ILE A 87 -3.90 -4.70 16.94
CA ILE A 87 -3.15 -5.63 16.11
C ILE A 87 -3.90 -6.95 16.16
N SER A 88 -4.07 -7.58 15.00
CA SER A 88 -4.71 -8.88 14.92
C SER A 88 -3.99 -9.76 13.89
N THR A 89 -4.31 -11.04 13.88
CA THR A 89 -3.72 -12.00 12.95
C THR A 89 -4.07 -11.66 11.51
N HIS A 90 -5.28 -11.16 11.29
CA HIS A 90 -5.74 -10.75 9.96
C HIS A 90 -6.06 -9.27 10.01
N MET A 91 -5.41 -8.49 9.15
CA MET A 91 -5.56 -7.03 9.13
C MET A 91 -5.99 -6.54 7.76
N ARG A 92 -7.20 -6.93 7.37
CA ARG A 92 -7.83 -6.34 6.20
C ARG A 92 -8.38 -4.97 6.59
N MET A 93 -7.87 -3.94 5.95
CA MET A 93 -8.16 -2.57 6.32
C MET A 93 -8.56 -1.75 5.11
N MET A 94 -9.36 -0.73 5.35
CA MET A 94 -9.67 0.28 4.35
C MET A 94 -8.65 1.40 4.47
N LEU A 95 -7.95 1.66 3.38
CA LEU A 95 -6.93 2.69 3.32
C LEU A 95 -7.44 3.90 2.55
N ALA A 96 -7.21 5.09 3.08
CA ALA A 96 -7.54 6.35 2.44
C ALA A 96 -6.35 7.30 2.53
N ILE A 97 -6.12 8.06 1.46
CA ILE A 97 -5.04 9.02 1.38
C ILE A 97 -5.60 10.36 0.94
N SER A 98 -5.19 11.42 1.64
CA SER A 98 -5.52 12.78 1.25
C SER A 98 -4.30 13.68 1.41
N GLN A 99 -4.33 14.83 0.75
CA GLN A 99 -3.29 15.84 0.89
C GLN A 99 -3.95 17.19 1.08
N ASN A 100 -3.48 17.91 2.10
CA ASN A 100 -3.93 19.26 2.40
C ASN A 100 -2.70 20.10 2.67
N ASP A 101 -2.47 21.15 1.87
CA ASP A 101 -1.27 22.02 1.96
C ASP A 101 -0.02 21.21 1.87
N LYS A 102 0.51 20.49 1.43
CA LYS A 102 1.77 19.72 1.40
C LYS A 102 1.82 18.60 2.45
N VAL A 103 0.76 18.41 3.25
CA VAL A 103 0.74 17.35 4.25
C VAL A 103 -0.15 16.22 3.74
N TYR A 104 0.44 15.04 3.63
CA TYR A 104 -0.31 13.82 3.33
C TYR A 104 -0.87 13.25 4.62
N SER A 105 -2.11 12.79 4.55
CA SER A 105 -2.76 12.07 5.64
C SER A 105 -3.19 10.71 5.13
N LEU A 106 -2.70 9.67 5.78
CA LEU A 106 -3.10 8.30 5.50
C LEU A 106 -3.90 7.77 6.68
N SER A 107 -5.02 7.15 6.40
CA SER A 107 -5.77 6.43 7.42
C SER A 107 -6.03 5.01 6.96
N LEU A 108 -5.79 4.08 7.87
CA LEU A 108 -6.13 2.68 7.68
C LEU A 108 -7.07 2.30 8.80
N SER A 109 -8.22 1.76 8.46
CA SER A 109 -9.24 1.46 9.45
C SER A 109 -9.87 0.10 9.21
N SER A 110 -10.18 -0.57 10.30
CA SER A 110 -10.95 -1.79 10.31
C SER A 110 -11.78 -1.80 11.60
N ARG A 111 -12.51 -2.88 11.79
CA ARG A 111 -13.28 -3.04 13.02
C ARG A 111 -12.39 -3.06 14.26
N ASP A 112 -11.20 -3.66 14.17
CA ASP A 112 -10.36 -3.96 15.33
C ASP A 112 -9.08 -3.15 15.38
N ALA A 113 -8.76 -2.36 14.36
CA ALA A 113 -7.51 -1.62 14.28
C ALA A 113 -7.67 -0.30 13.55
N ASN A 114 -6.82 0.66 13.90
CA ASN A 114 -6.82 1.97 13.31
C ASN A 114 -5.40 2.51 13.26
N ILE A 115 -4.99 3.03 12.10
CA ILE A 115 -3.68 3.64 11.91
C ILE A 115 -3.87 4.99 11.26
N GLU A 116 -3.15 6.00 11.76
CA GLU A 116 -3.14 7.33 11.16
C GLU A 116 -1.72 7.84 11.03
N ILE A 117 -1.39 8.39 9.86
CA ILE A 117 -0.07 8.89 9.53
C ILE A 117 -0.22 10.25 8.88
N GLN A 118 0.59 11.23 9.32
CA GLN A 118 0.75 12.50 8.62
C GLN A 118 2.21 12.65 8.24
N CYS A 119 2.47 13.00 7.00
CA CYS A 119 3.84 13.08 6.48
C CYS A 119 3.95 14.14 5.39
N LEU A 120 5.19 14.48 5.04
CA LEU A 120 5.47 15.48 4.01
C LEU A 120 5.68 14.88 2.62
N ASN A 121 6.13 13.63 2.56
CA ASN A 121 6.37 12.97 1.28
C ASN A 121 5.83 11.55 1.33
N LEU A 122 5.26 11.13 0.23
CA LEU A 122 4.68 9.81 0.07
C LEU A 122 5.15 9.20 -1.24
N THR A 123 5.75 8.02 -1.16
CA THR A 123 6.29 7.33 -2.32
C THR A 123 5.80 5.89 -2.32
N LEU A 124 5.39 5.41 -3.48
CA LEU A 124 4.96 4.03 -3.63
C LEU A 124 6.15 3.08 -3.58
N ILE A 125 6.02 1.98 -2.84
CA ILE A 125 6.92 0.84 -2.96
C ILE A 125 6.36 -0.04 -4.07
N SER A 126 7.18 -0.27 -5.09
CA SER A 126 6.75 -0.94 -6.33
C SER A 126 6.15 -2.31 -6.08
N PRO A 127 5.16 -2.71 -6.89
CA PRO A 127 4.52 -4.01 -6.71
C PRO A 127 5.47 -5.17 -6.97
N SER A 128 5.24 -6.24 -6.23
CA SER A 128 5.85 -7.54 -6.43
C SER A 128 4.74 -8.59 -6.33
N VAL A 129 5.00 -9.78 -6.83
CA VAL A 129 3.99 -10.83 -6.85
C VAL A 129 4.53 -12.09 -6.20
N TYR A 130 3.62 -12.90 -5.66
CA TYR A 130 3.98 -14.20 -5.09
C TYR A 130 2.77 -15.13 -5.10
N MET A 131 3.06 -16.41 -4.90
CA MET A 131 2.01 -17.42 -4.77
C MET A 131 1.78 -17.69 -3.30
N ASP A 132 0.58 -17.45 -2.84
CA ASP A 132 0.15 -17.84 -1.51
C ASP A 132 -0.51 -19.21 -1.64
N GLY A 133 0.17 -20.22 -1.12
CA GLY A 133 -0.33 -21.59 -1.15
C GLY A 133 -1.32 -21.88 -0.04
N ASP A 134 -1.79 -20.88 0.64
CA ASP A 134 -2.75 -21.04 1.71
C ASP A 134 -4.06 -21.60 1.17
N LEU A 135 -4.59 -22.56 1.87
CA LEU A 135 -5.80 -23.27 1.49
C LEU A 135 -7.00 -22.84 2.34
#